data_9222d54b13fffed17041f8aadf92366b
#
_entry.id   9222d54b13fffed17041f8aadf92366b
#
_cell.length_a   1.000
_cell.length_b   1.000
_cell.length_c   1.000
_cell.angle_alpha   90.00
_cell.angle_beta   90.00
_cell.angle_gamma   90.00
#
_symmetry.space_group_name_H-M   'P 1'
#
loop_
_entity.id
_entity.type
_entity.pdbx_description
1 polymer ?
#
loop_
_entity_poly.entity_id
_entity_poly.type
_entity_poly.pdbx_seq_one_letter_code
_entity_poly.pdbx_strand_id
1 'polypeptide(L)'
;MKAMFIAYNQAYNEEIVDLLAAHGQRGFTRWEDVEGKGGFNGYPRFGNHAWPEMNHALLVMMKDEKVEPLLAALKSKDEEAPDLGLRAFVWSIETFY
;
A
#
# COMPACT_ATOMS: atom_id res chain seq x y z
N MET A 1 -15.42 9.07 -6.78
CA MET A 1 -14.88 8.32 -5.64
C MET A 1 -14.14 7.09 -6.12
N LYS A 2 -12.95 6.91 -5.64
CA LYS A 2 -12.09 5.77 -5.98
C LYS A 2 -11.70 5.01 -4.74
N ALA A 3 -11.44 3.74 -4.90
CA ALA A 3 -10.83 2.91 -3.87
C ALA A 3 -9.41 2.59 -4.30
N MET A 4 -8.48 2.63 -3.36
CA MET A 4 -7.10 2.23 -3.59
C MET A 4 -6.72 1.15 -2.56
N PHE A 5 -6.26 0.02 -3.06
CA PHE A 5 -5.71 -1.04 -2.23
C PHE A 5 -4.19 -0.97 -2.33
N ILE A 6 -3.52 -0.89 -1.18
CA ILE A 6 -2.07 -0.74 -1.11
C ILE A 6 -1.52 -1.87 -0.25
N ALA A 7 -0.59 -2.66 -0.81
CA ALA A 7 0.11 -3.70 -0.07
C ALA A 7 1.60 -3.37 -0.07
N TYR A 8 2.26 -3.56 1.06
CA TYR A 8 3.66 -3.17 1.23
C TYR A 8 4.29 -3.90 2.42
N ASN A 9 5.62 -3.90 2.45
CA ASN A 9 6.37 -4.45 3.58
C ASN A 9 6.05 -3.67 4.86
N GLN A 10 5.62 -4.36 5.90
CA GLN A 10 5.20 -3.76 7.17
C GLN A 10 6.26 -2.85 7.80
N ALA A 11 7.53 -3.10 7.54
CA ALA A 11 8.61 -2.27 8.07
C ALA A 11 8.51 -0.80 7.65
N TYR A 12 7.80 -0.53 6.56
CA TYR A 12 7.61 0.82 6.03
C TYR A 12 6.27 1.45 6.41
N ASN A 13 5.54 0.84 7.35
CA ASN A 13 4.18 1.30 7.68
C ASN A 13 4.10 2.78 8.04
N GLU A 14 4.99 3.25 8.91
CA GLU A 14 4.96 4.67 9.31
C GLU A 14 5.17 5.59 8.12
N GLU A 15 6.14 5.26 7.26
CA GLU A 15 6.45 6.07 6.09
C GLU A 15 5.28 6.13 5.11
N ILE A 16 4.59 4.99 4.91
CA ILE A 16 3.43 4.94 4.01
C ILE A 16 2.26 5.73 4.58
N VAL A 17 1.96 5.57 5.86
CA VAL A 17 0.88 6.30 6.53
C VAL A 17 1.15 7.80 6.50
N ASP A 18 2.39 8.22 6.77
CA ASP A 18 2.78 9.62 6.73
C ASP A 18 2.66 10.20 5.31
N LEU A 19 3.00 9.41 4.31
CA LEU A 19 2.87 9.82 2.92
C LEU A 19 1.41 10.03 2.53
N LEU A 20 0.53 9.12 2.94
CA LEU A 20 -0.91 9.29 2.74
C LEU A 20 -1.40 10.58 3.41
N ALA A 21 -1.01 10.81 4.65
CA ALA A 21 -1.42 12.01 5.40
C ALA A 21 -0.93 13.29 4.71
N ALA A 22 0.29 13.28 4.18
CA ALA A 22 0.85 14.41 3.44
C ALA A 22 0.04 14.74 2.18
N HIS A 23 -0.65 13.75 1.63
CA HIS A 23 -1.55 13.93 0.48
C HIS A 23 -3.00 14.14 0.91
N GLY A 24 -3.23 14.46 2.18
CA GLY A 24 -4.57 14.74 2.69
C GLY A 24 -5.44 13.51 2.87
N GLN A 25 -4.85 12.32 2.85
CA GLN A 25 -5.59 11.08 3.01
C GLN A 25 -5.29 10.48 4.38
N ARG A 26 -6.14 10.79 5.35
CA ARG A 26 -5.95 10.35 6.75
C ARG A 26 -6.73 9.09 7.10
N GLY A 27 -7.84 8.86 6.39
CA GLY A 27 -8.68 7.69 6.66
C GLY A 27 -8.22 6.47 5.87
N PHE A 28 -8.21 5.32 6.50
CA PHE A 28 -7.90 4.05 5.86
C PHE A 28 -8.39 2.89 6.73
N THR A 29 -8.54 1.73 6.09
CA THR A 29 -8.72 0.47 6.80
C THR A 29 -7.43 -0.32 6.59
N ARG A 30 -6.87 -0.87 7.66
CA ARG A 30 -5.61 -1.59 7.60
C ARG A 30 -5.78 -3.03 8.04
N TRP A 31 -5.17 -3.93 7.28
CA TRP A 31 -4.94 -5.30 7.71
C TRP A 31 -3.45 -5.42 8.03
N GLU A 32 -3.16 -5.81 9.26
CA GLU A 32 -1.79 -6.00 9.70
C GLU A 32 -1.35 -7.44 9.48
N ASP A 33 -0.05 -7.63 9.27
CA ASP A 33 0.57 -8.95 9.26
C ASP A 33 -0.10 -9.92 8.28
N VAL A 34 -0.20 -9.50 7.02
CA VAL A 34 -0.71 -10.37 5.97
C VAL A 34 0.46 -10.97 5.19
N GLU A 35 0.27 -12.20 4.74
CA GLU A 35 1.25 -12.87 3.89
C GLU A 35 1.19 -12.31 2.49
N GLY A 36 2.34 -12.26 1.82
CA GLY A 36 2.39 -11.81 0.45
C GLY A 36 3.58 -12.37 -0.28
N LYS A 37 3.41 -12.55 -1.58
CA LYS A 37 4.48 -12.87 -2.49
C LYS A 37 4.25 -12.06 -3.76
N GLY A 38 5.20 -11.19 -4.08
CA GLY A 38 5.14 -10.41 -5.32
C GLY A 38 5.30 -11.29 -6.53
N GLY A 39 5.62 -10.71 -7.66
CA GLY A 39 5.77 -11.46 -8.90
C GLY A 39 6.81 -12.58 -8.80
N PHE A 40 7.10 -13.18 -9.93
CA PHE A 40 7.95 -14.37 -10.03
C PHE A 40 9.27 -14.25 -9.26
N ASN A 41 9.89 -13.07 -9.29
CA ASN A 41 11.18 -12.80 -8.63
C ASN A 41 11.03 -12.12 -7.26
N GLY A 42 9.82 -12.00 -6.74
CA GLY A 42 9.58 -11.37 -5.45
C GLY A 42 9.88 -12.32 -4.30
N TYR A 43 10.47 -11.78 -3.24
CA TYR A 43 10.68 -12.55 -2.02
C TYR A 43 9.35 -12.73 -1.29
N PRO A 44 9.05 -13.95 -0.82
CA PRO A 44 7.84 -14.17 -0.01
C PRO A 44 7.90 -13.40 1.30
N ARG A 45 6.72 -12.98 1.77
CA ARG A 45 6.54 -12.38 3.10
C ARG A 45 5.47 -13.18 3.83
N PHE A 46 5.91 -14.24 4.49
CA PHE A 46 5.02 -15.22 5.10
C PHE A 46 5.06 -15.22 6.63
N GLY A 47 5.95 -14.42 7.23
CA GLY A 47 6.07 -14.37 8.68
C GLY A 47 6.54 -15.66 9.31
N ASN A 48 7.22 -16.53 8.57
CA ASN A 48 7.72 -17.78 9.09
C ASN A 48 9.25 -17.74 9.24
N HIS A 49 9.84 -18.85 9.69
CA HIS A 49 11.28 -18.91 9.97
C HIS A 49 12.15 -18.60 8.74
N ALA A 50 11.77 -19.11 7.56
CA ALA A 50 12.52 -18.89 6.32
C ALA A 50 12.25 -17.50 5.73
N TRP A 51 11.02 -16.98 5.88
CA TRP A 51 10.58 -15.70 5.33
C TRP A 51 9.87 -14.90 6.42
N PRO A 52 10.62 -14.27 7.34
CA PRO A 52 10.01 -13.62 8.52
C PRO A 52 9.25 -12.33 8.22
N GLU A 53 9.55 -11.66 7.12
CA GLU A 53 8.86 -10.41 6.77
C GLU A 53 7.40 -10.66 6.41
N MET A 54 6.57 -9.68 6.71
CA MET A 54 5.15 -9.70 6.37
C MET A 54 4.75 -8.39 5.73
N ASN A 55 3.59 -8.38 5.11
CA ASN A 55 3.00 -7.16 4.55
C ASN A 55 1.94 -6.60 5.48
N HIS A 56 1.68 -5.31 5.34
CA HIS A 56 0.44 -4.68 5.71
C HIS A 56 -0.34 -4.38 4.43
N ALA A 57 -1.64 -4.26 4.56
CA ALA A 57 -2.50 -3.85 3.44
C ALA A 57 -3.42 -2.73 3.91
N LEU A 58 -3.58 -1.71 3.09
CA LEU A 58 -4.49 -0.60 3.33
C LEU A 58 -5.57 -0.55 2.27
N LEU A 59 -6.77 -0.21 2.68
CA LEU A 59 -7.84 0.15 1.76
C LEU A 59 -8.23 1.58 2.05
N VAL A 60 -8.19 2.42 1.02
CA VAL A 60 -8.44 3.85 1.13
C VAL A 60 -9.49 4.26 0.13
N MET A 61 -10.46 5.05 0.59
CA MET A 61 -11.46 5.65 -0.27
C MET A 61 -11.07 7.11 -0.46
N MET A 62 -11.07 7.59 -1.70
CA MET A 62 -10.56 8.93 -1.99
C MET A 62 -11.28 9.60 -3.15
N LYS A 63 -11.16 10.91 -3.18
CA LYS A 63 -11.65 11.70 -4.31
C LYS A 63 -10.79 11.42 -5.54
N ASP A 64 -11.40 11.45 -6.72
CA ASP A 64 -10.73 11.14 -7.98
C ASP A 64 -9.45 11.95 -8.19
N GLU A 65 -9.49 13.24 -7.89
CA GLU A 65 -8.36 14.15 -8.12
C GLU A 65 -7.15 13.88 -7.22
N LYS A 66 -7.30 13.09 -6.17
CA LYS A 66 -6.20 12.75 -5.27
C LYS A 66 -5.41 11.53 -5.73
N VAL A 67 -5.96 10.76 -6.67
CA VAL A 67 -5.38 9.47 -7.07
C VAL A 67 -4.01 9.64 -7.70
N GLU A 68 -3.90 10.43 -8.76
CA GLU A 68 -2.65 10.55 -9.52
C GLU A 68 -1.48 11.06 -8.68
N PRO A 69 -1.64 12.14 -7.88
CA PRO A 69 -0.53 12.59 -7.04
C PRO A 69 -0.10 11.55 -6.02
N LEU A 70 -1.05 10.84 -5.42
CA LEU A 70 -0.73 9.82 -4.42
C LEU A 70 -0.03 8.62 -5.06
N LEU A 71 -0.54 8.14 -6.20
CA LEU A 71 0.12 7.05 -6.93
C LEU A 71 1.55 7.39 -7.31
N ALA A 72 1.76 8.62 -7.80
CA ALA A 72 3.11 9.08 -8.16
C ALA A 72 4.04 9.07 -6.96
N ALA A 73 3.57 9.52 -5.80
CA ALA A 73 4.36 9.54 -4.57
C ALA A 73 4.67 8.12 -4.08
N LEU A 74 3.70 7.22 -4.13
CA LEU A 74 3.90 5.82 -3.74
C LEU A 74 4.90 5.13 -4.66
N LYS A 75 4.79 5.35 -5.96
CA LYS A 75 5.71 4.80 -6.95
C LYS A 75 7.14 5.29 -6.71
N SER A 76 7.30 6.59 -6.47
CA SER A 76 8.60 7.17 -6.17
C SER A 76 9.21 6.56 -4.91
N LYS A 77 8.41 6.35 -3.88
CA LYS A 77 8.87 5.71 -2.64
C LYS A 77 9.31 4.28 -2.87
N ASP A 78 8.54 3.54 -3.66
CA ASP A 78 8.85 2.13 -3.99
C ASP A 78 10.17 2.03 -4.77
N GLU A 79 10.40 2.94 -5.69
CA GLU A 79 11.63 2.98 -6.49
C GLU A 79 12.86 3.29 -5.63
N GLU A 80 12.70 4.07 -4.56
CA GLU A 80 13.80 4.40 -3.64
C GLU A 80 14.12 3.27 -2.66
N ALA A 81 13.16 2.41 -2.38
CA ALA A 81 13.28 1.39 -1.33
C ALA A 81 13.08 0.00 -1.93
N PRO A 82 14.16 -0.69 -2.33
CA PRO A 82 14.06 -1.97 -3.04
C PRO A 82 13.29 -3.07 -2.31
N ASP A 83 13.28 -3.03 -0.98
CA ASP A 83 12.59 -4.04 -0.17
C ASP A 83 11.17 -3.62 0.28
N LEU A 84 10.68 -2.48 -0.20
CA LEU A 84 9.32 -2.02 0.10
C LEU A 84 8.27 -2.93 -0.54
N GLY A 85 8.48 -3.28 -1.80
CA GLY A 85 7.58 -4.19 -2.51
C GLY A 85 6.15 -3.71 -2.59
N LEU A 86 5.95 -2.40 -2.76
CA LEU A 86 4.64 -1.80 -2.77
C LEU A 86 3.89 -2.10 -4.06
N ARG A 87 2.59 -2.38 -3.91
CA ARG A 87 1.66 -2.46 -5.04
C ARG A 87 0.40 -1.69 -4.66
N ALA A 88 -0.12 -0.95 -5.62
CA ALA A 88 -1.32 -0.17 -5.42
C ALA A 88 -2.26 -0.37 -6.61
N PHE A 89 -3.53 -0.64 -6.31
CA PHE A 89 -4.56 -0.88 -7.32
C PHE A 89 -5.70 0.08 -7.07
N VAL A 90 -6.22 0.67 -8.13
CA VAL A 90 -7.28 1.67 -8.03
C VAL A 90 -8.46 1.26 -8.90
N TRP A 91 -9.67 1.42 -8.37
CA TRP A 91 -10.88 1.20 -9.14
C TRP A 91 -11.97 2.17 -8.71
N SER A 92 -12.98 2.30 -9.57
CA SER A 92 -14.11 3.21 -9.31
C SER A 92 -15.11 2.57 -8.36
N ILE A 93 -15.64 3.38 -7.46
CA ILE A 93 -16.71 2.97 -6.56
C ILE A 93 -18.03 3.42 -7.17
N GLU A 94 -18.93 2.47 -7.41
CA GLU A 94 -20.25 2.78 -7.97
C GLU A 94 -21.17 3.45 -6.97
N THR A 95 -21.20 2.93 -5.74
CA THR A 95 -22.15 3.39 -4.71
C THR A 95 -21.52 3.26 -3.34
N PHE A 96 -21.82 4.21 -2.47
CA PHE A 96 -21.36 4.18 -1.08
C PHE A 96 -22.30 5.02 -0.23
N TYR A 97 -22.20 4.91 1.08
CA TYR A 97 -22.91 5.81 1.97
C TYR A 97 -22.01 6.36 3.03
#